data_8b7c87c919d7aaa347005c3490520e1b
#
_entry.id   8b7c87c919d7aaa347005c3490520e1b
#
_cell.length_a   1.000
_cell.length_b   1.000
_cell.length_c   1.000
_cell.angle_alpha   90.00
_cell.angle_beta   90.00
_cell.angle_gamma   90.00
#
_symmetry.space_group_name_H-M   'P 1'
#
loop_
_entity.id
_entity.type
_entity.pdbx_description
1 polymer ?
#
loop_
_entity_poly.entity_id
_entity_poly.type
_entity_poly.pdbx_seq_one_letter_code
_entity_poly.pdbx_strand_id
1 'polypeptide(L)'
;FAFTVDIHFDDLKIIYFKFVNKKIMVSKNFRYEEKVLLENEKYTTLVDLLRTMIPHNNYLTRIRNSHDVVSFMMVLMNHHTAKFMYDFRKGVFRNVIVDSNASKNEIPKNLNQEVSLFFKMWNGGSAQYIDIESVEENTHLRHDMLEIDAYLQITSPIRRLVDLLNLICIQKSLRMVTLTEKADSFYKEWIGQMEYINTSMRSIRKVQTDCDLITLVTKDPHTLNVPHEGYVFDKMNRNGIWQYTVYIPDIKMVSKLTTMHSLENFEKAMFQLHLFQDEDSVKRKVRLS
;
A
#
# COMPACT_ATOMS: atom_id res chain seq x y z
N PHE A 1 24.00 -14.62 -1.88
CA PHE A 1 24.31 -13.20 -1.76
C PHE A 1 23.02 -12.42 -1.42
N ALA A 2 23.16 -11.33 -0.65
CA ALA A 2 22.08 -10.42 -0.34
C ALA A 2 22.55 -8.97 -0.48
N PHE A 3 21.68 -8.13 -0.99
CA PHE A 3 21.80 -6.69 -0.87
C PHE A 3 21.22 -6.28 0.48
N THR A 4 22.00 -5.67 1.32
CA THR A 4 21.66 -5.37 2.71
C THR A 4 21.91 -3.90 3.03
N VAL A 5 21.25 -3.44 4.08
CA VAL A 5 21.53 -2.16 4.70
C VAL A 5 22.05 -2.39 6.10
N ASP A 6 23.21 -1.82 6.41
CA ASP A 6 23.72 -1.73 7.76
C ASP A 6 23.22 -0.43 8.39
N ILE A 7 22.51 -0.54 9.50
CA ILE A 7 21.94 0.60 10.22
C ILE A 7 22.51 0.57 11.64
N HIS A 8 23.11 1.68 12.05
CA HIS A 8 23.57 1.87 13.42
C HIS A 8 22.72 2.94 14.09
N PHE A 9 22.30 2.66 15.29
CA PHE A 9 21.52 3.55 16.12
C PHE A 9 22.33 4.03 17.31
N ASP A 10 22.18 5.31 17.67
CA ASP A 10 22.61 5.89 18.92
C ASP A 10 21.45 6.74 19.45
N ASP A 11 21.05 6.51 20.70
CA ASP A 11 19.87 7.14 21.32
C ASP A 11 18.64 7.21 20.40
N LEU A 12 18.30 6.07 19.74
CA LEU A 12 17.19 5.93 18.79
C LEU A 12 17.33 6.74 17.49
N LYS A 13 18.45 7.42 17.29
CA LYS A 13 18.77 8.09 16.03
C LYS A 13 19.62 7.19 15.15
N ILE A 14 19.33 7.19 13.86
CA ILE A 14 20.16 6.52 12.87
C ILE A 14 21.39 7.40 12.65
N ILE A 15 22.56 6.93 13.09
CA ILE A 15 23.85 7.62 12.90
C ILE A 15 24.61 7.11 11.69
N TYR A 16 24.23 5.93 11.19
CA TYR A 16 24.90 5.31 10.08
C TYR A 16 23.93 4.46 9.27
N PHE A 17 23.97 4.64 7.96
CA PHE A 17 23.14 3.92 7.00
C PHE A 17 23.97 3.60 5.76
N LYS A 18 24.26 2.31 5.53
CA LYS A 18 25.13 1.90 4.42
C LYS A 18 24.58 0.71 3.67
N PHE A 19 24.53 0.82 2.34
CA PHE A 19 24.19 -0.29 1.45
C PHE A 19 25.43 -1.16 1.20
N VAL A 20 25.26 -2.49 1.28
CA VAL A 20 26.33 -3.46 1.14
C VAL A 20 25.83 -4.72 0.43
N ASN A 21 26.66 -5.25 -0.48
CA ASN A 21 26.47 -6.61 -0.98
C ASN A 21 27.17 -7.59 -0.05
N LYS A 22 26.44 -8.51 0.56
CA LYS A 22 26.97 -9.48 1.52
C LYS A 22 26.73 -10.93 1.06
N LYS A 23 27.67 -11.80 1.38
CA LYS A 23 27.42 -13.25 1.41
C LYS A 23 26.82 -13.58 2.77
N ILE A 24 25.58 -14.06 2.76
CA ILE A 24 24.87 -14.45 3.98
C ILE A 24 24.62 -15.95 4.00
N MET A 25 24.51 -16.50 5.21
CA MET A 25 24.02 -17.83 5.46
C MET A 25 22.75 -17.70 6.30
N VAL A 26 21.63 -18.17 5.76
CA VAL A 26 20.36 -18.18 6.49
C VAL A 26 20.40 -19.35 7.47
N SER A 27 20.43 -19.05 8.74
CA SER A 27 20.48 -20.07 9.81
C SER A 27 19.09 -20.66 10.07
N LYS A 28 18.03 -19.88 9.95
CA LYS A 28 16.66 -20.31 10.17
C LYS A 28 15.66 -19.36 9.50
N ASN A 29 14.59 -19.94 8.95
CA ASN A 29 13.40 -19.22 8.52
C ASN A 29 12.29 -19.43 9.55
N PHE A 30 11.61 -18.37 9.92
CA PHE A 30 10.46 -18.40 10.82
C PHE A 30 9.18 -18.07 10.04
N ARG A 31 8.08 -18.66 10.48
CA ARG A 31 6.73 -18.23 10.07
C ARG A 31 6.26 -17.10 10.98
N TYR A 32 5.34 -16.29 10.48
CA TYR A 32 4.70 -15.28 11.32
C TYR A 32 3.99 -15.96 12.50
N GLU A 33 4.10 -15.35 13.67
CA GLU A 33 3.49 -15.80 14.93
C GLU A 33 3.93 -17.23 15.36
N GLU A 34 5.02 -17.75 14.81
CA GLU A 34 5.57 -19.04 15.22
C GLU A 34 6.11 -18.95 16.66
N LYS A 35 5.72 -19.90 17.52
CA LYS A 35 6.13 -19.92 18.93
C LYS A 35 7.64 -19.79 19.11
N VAL A 36 8.44 -20.51 18.30
CA VAL A 36 9.91 -20.47 18.34
C VAL A 36 10.47 -19.09 17.96
N LEU A 37 9.76 -18.31 17.12
CA LEU A 37 10.13 -16.92 16.86
C LEU A 37 9.84 -16.04 18.07
N LEU A 38 8.65 -16.17 18.63
CA LEU A 38 8.20 -15.33 19.76
C LEU A 38 9.04 -15.55 21.03
N GLU A 39 9.60 -16.75 21.20
CA GLU A 39 10.53 -17.10 22.30
C GLU A 39 12.00 -16.78 21.97
N ASN A 40 12.32 -16.28 20.78
CA ASN A 40 13.69 -15.99 20.38
C ASN A 40 14.18 -14.67 20.98
N GLU A 41 15.26 -14.72 21.76
CA GLU A 41 15.82 -13.56 22.46
C GLU A 41 16.19 -12.40 21.51
N LYS A 42 16.77 -12.70 20.35
CA LYS A 42 17.12 -11.65 19.37
C LYS A 42 15.89 -10.99 18.77
N TYR A 43 14.81 -11.76 18.60
CA TYR A 43 13.54 -11.21 18.12
C TYR A 43 12.87 -10.34 19.18
N THR A 44 12.82 -10.77 20.44
CA THR A 44 12.27 -9.96 21.54
C THR A 44 13.04 -8.66 21.73
N THR A 45 14.37 -8.72 21.69
CA THR A 45 15.22 -7.51 21.72
C THR A 45 14.90 -6.55 20.57
N LEU A 46 14.73 -7.09 19.35
CA LEU A 46 14.32 -6.27 18.20
C LEU A 46 12.93 -5.62 18.43
N VAL A 47 11.96 -6.38 18.91
CA VAL A 47 10.61 -5.86 19.20
C VAL A 47 10.67 -4.72 20.21
N ASP A 48 11.45 -4.86 21.28
CA ASP A 48 11.60 -3.83 22.31
C ASP A 48 12.27 -2.58 21.76
N LEU A 49 13.32 -2.74 20.95
CA LEU A 49 13.94 -1.61 20.24
C LEU A 49 12.92 -0.88 19.34
N LEU A 50 12.15 -1.61 18.55
CA LEU A 50 11.16 -1.00 17.65
C LEU A 50 10.04 -0.28 18.43
N ARG A 51 9.62 -0.81 19.57
CA ARG A 51 8.64 -0.15 20.44
C ARG A 51 9.13 1.20 20.97
N THR A 52 10.41 1.30 21.30
CA THR A 52 11.01 2.58 21.73
C THR A 52 11.13 3.58 20.56
N MET A 53 11.23 3.10 19.32
CA MET A 53 11.31 3.95 18.12
C MET A 53 9.96 4.50 17.65
N ILE A 54 8.83 3.86 17.99
CA ILE A 54 7.49 4.27 17.54
C ILE A 54 7.16 5.74 17.84
N PRO A 55 7.39 6.29 19.05
CA PRO A 55 7.07 7.68 19.35
C PRO A 55 7.85 8.70 18.49
N HIS A 56 8.92 8.27 17.85
CA HIS A 56 9.79 9.12 17.04
C HIS A 56 9.59 8.94 15.53
N ASN A 57 8.66 8.04 15.12
CA ASN A 57 8.41 7.71 13.72
C ASN A 57 6.91 7.48 13.48
N ASN A 58 6.38 8.00 12.39
CA ASN A 58 4.97 7.84 12.01
C ASN A 58 4.70 6.56 11.20
N TYR A 59 5.61 5.57 11.24
CA TYR A 59 5.50 4.36 10.43
C TYR A 59 4.38 3.43 10.88
N LEU A 60 4.21 3.27 12.19
CA LEU A 60 3.15 2.50 12.83
C LEU A 60 2.80 3.13 14.19
N THR A 61 1.58 2.90 14.64
CA THR A 61 1.13 3.37 15.97
C THR A 61 1.52 2.42 17.11
N ARG A 62 1.73 1.14 16.80
CA ARG A 62 2.11 0.10 17.79
C ARG A 62 2.61 -1.17 17.09
N ILE A 63 3.43 -1.96 17.81
CA ILE A 63 3.83 -3.32 17.43
C ILE A 63 2.98 -4.32 18.22
N ARG A 64 2.13 -5.07 17.53
CA ARG A 64 1.22 -6.09 18.11
C ARG A 64 1.71 -7.51 17.86
N ASN A 65 2.32 -7.74 16.71
CA ASN A 65 2.65 -9.05 16.17
C ASN A 65 3.87 -8.97 15.24
N SER A 66 4.33 -10.11 14.74
CA SER A 66 5.50 -10.20 13.87
C SER A 66 5.29 -9.56 12.49
N HIS A 67 4.04 -9.46 12.02
CA HIS A 67 3.74 -8.69 10.81
C HIS A 67 4.01 -7.20 10.99
N ASP A 68 3.66 -6.64 12.14
CA ASP A 68 3.93 -5.24 12.46
C ASP A 68 5.45 -4.97 12.52
N VAL A 69 6.24 -5.91 13.08
CA VAL A 69 7.72 -5.83 13.07
C VAL A 69 8.28 -5.75 11.66
N VAL A 70 7.87 -6.67 10.79
CA VAL A 70 8.30 -6.67 9.38
C VAL A 70 7.84 -5.42 8.65
N SER A 71 6.62 -4.97 8.89
CA SER A 71 6.07 -3.75 8.28
C SER A 71 6.85 -2.50 8.71
N PHE A 72 7.18 -2.38 9.99
CA PHE A 72 7.99 -1.26 10.48
C PHE A 72 9.36 -1.24 9.81
N MET A 73 10.07 -2.37 9.81
CA MET A 73 11.40 -2.48 9.19
C MET A 73 11.35 -2.22 7.68
N MET A 74 10.29 -2.67 7.01
CA MET A 74 10.07 -2.40 5.57
C MET A 74 9.90 -0.90 5.32
N VAL A 75 9.07 -0.21 6.11
CA VAL A 75 8.85 1.24 5.93
C VAL A 75 10.12 2.01 6.27
N LEU A 76 10.83 1.65 7.34
CA LEU A 76 12.11 2.23 7.71
C LEU A 76 13.12 2.14 6.55
N MET A 77 13.33 0.93 6.02
CA MET A 77 14.22 0.69 4.87
C MET A 77 13.83 1.53 3.66
N ASN A 78 12.55 1.49 3.27
CA ASN A 78 12.04 2.20 2.11
C ASN A 78 12.17 3.72 2.23
N HIS A 79 11.87 4.28 3.41
CA HIS A 79 11.97 5.72 3.67
C HIS A 79 13.42 6.22 3.63
N HIS A 80 14.32 5.54 4.34
CA HIS A 80 15.73 5.95 4.34
C HIS A 80 16.39 5.75 2.98
N THR A 81 16.01 4.69 2.25
CA THR A 81 16.45 4.52 0.86
C THR A 81 15.90 5.64 -0.02
N ALA A 82 14.65 6.06 0.18
CA ALA A 82 14.06 7.16 -0.56
C ALA A 82 14.82 8.47 -0.34
N LYS A 83 15.13 8.83 0.90
CA LYS A 83 15.97 10.01 1.21
C LYS A 83 17.32 9.94 0.51
N PHE A 84 18.02 8.82 0.64
CA PHE A 84 19.31 8.61 0.01
C PHE A 84 19.24 8.75 -1.52
N MET A 85 18.24 8.12 -2.17
CA MET A 85 18.08 8.17 -3.63
C MET A 85 17.57 9.52 -4.13
N TYR A 86 16.84 10.27 -3.30
CA TYR A 86 16.39 11.62 -3.61
C TYR A 86 17.58 12.57 -3.83
N ASP A 87 18.62 12.48 -3.00
CA ASP A 87 19.84 13.29 -3.13
C ASP A 87 20.59 12.99 -4.43
N PHE A 88 20.50 11.77 -4.94
CA PHE A 88 21.05 11.37 -6.24
C PHE A 88 20.15 11.70 -7.43
N ARG A 89 18.94 12.16 -7.20
CA ARG A 89 17.91 12.34 -8.25
C ARG A 89 17.70 11.07 -9.07
N LYS A 90 17.60 9.92 -8.41
CA LYS A 90 17.45 8.60 -9.02
C LYS A 90 16.34 7.79 -8.36
N GLY A 91 15.70 6.90 -9.16
CA GLY A 91 14.77 5.91 -8.67
C GLY A 91 13.29 6.24 -8.89
N VAL A 92 12.47 5.22 -8.64
CA VAL A 92 11.02 5.27 -8.79
C VAL A 92 10.38 5.44 -7.41
N PHE A 93 9.80 6.59 -7.17
CA PHE A 93 9.15 6.96 -5.92
C PHE A 93 7.67 6.60 -5.94
N ARG A 94 7.15 6.25 -4.78
CA ARG A 94 5.72 6.07 -4.58
C ARG A 94 5.14 7.33 -3.97
N ASN A 95 4.53 8.14 -4.81
CA ASN A 95 3.88 9.36 -4.42
C ASN A 95 2.43 9.08 -4.01
N VAL A 96 2.03 9.59 -2.84
CA VAL A 96 0.66 9.53 -2.33
C VAL A 96 0.32 10.90 -1.81
N ILE A 97 -0.30 11.71 -2.65
CA ILE A 97 -0.76 13.05 -2.26
C ILE A 97 -2.23 12.95 -1.88
N VAL A 98 -2.54 13.33 -0.67
CA VAL A 98 -3.91 13.59 -0.24
C VAL A 98 -4.26 15.00 -0.69
N ASP A 99 -4.94 15.12 -1.82
CA ASP A 99 -5.43 16.41 -2.28
C ASP A 99 -6.56 16.88 -1.37
N SER A 100 -6.23 17.76 -0.44
CA SER A 100 -7.21 18.42 0.45
C SER A 100 -8.25 19.22 -0.31
N ASN A 101 -7.97 19.61 -1.56
CA ASN A 101 -8.87 20.35 -2.43
C ASN A 101 -9.71 19.43 -3.34
N ALA A 102 -9.30 18.17 -3.54
CA ALA A 102 -10.04 17.21 -4.37
C ALA A 102 -11.24 16.57 -3.65
N SER A 103 -11.28 16.59 -2.32
CA SER A 103 -12.48 16.20 -1.60
C SER A 103 -13.51 17.31 -1.67
N LYS A 104 -14.35 17.28 -2.72
CA LYS A 104 -15.55 18.13 -2.81
C LYS A 104 -16.48 17.98 -1.59
N ASN A 105 -16.22 17.06 -0.70
CA ASN A 105 -17.00 16.76 0.48
C ASN A 105 -16.08 16.61 1.70
N GLU A 106 -16.17 17.53 2.63
CA GLU A 106 -15.52 17.42 3.95
C GLU A 106 -16.01 16.14 4.65
N ILE A 107 -15.07 15.34 5.14
CA ILE A 107 -15.41 14.14 5.93
C ILE A 107 -16.10 14.59 7.22
N PRO A 108 -17.35 14.15 7.50
CA PRO A 108 -18.06 14.54 8.70
C PRO A 108 -17.31 14.15 9.97
N LYS A 109 -17.25 15.07 10.94
CA LYS A 109 -16.53 14.85 12.22
C LYS A 109 -17.21 13.83 13.14
N ASN A 110 -18.49 13.49 12.89
CA ASN A 110 -19.30 12.57 13.68
C ASN A 110 -19.16 11.10 13.25
N LEU A 111 -18.33 10.79 12.25
CA LEU A 111 -18.04 9.41 11.86
C LEU A 111 -17.14 8.73 12.90
N ASN A 112 -17.32 7.41 13.06
CA ASN A 112 -16.41 6.65 13.91
C ASN A 112 -14.97 6.68 13.37
N GLN A 113 -13.98 6.41 14.21
CA GLN A 113 -12.58 6.55 13.88
C GLN A 113 -12.15 5.64 12.70
N GLU A 114 -12.67 4.41 12.63
CA GLU A 114 -12.33 3.44 11.56
C GLU A 114 -12.85 3.92 10.21
N VAL A 115 -14.10 4.38 10.16
CA VAL A 115 -14.72 4.92 8.94
C VAL A 115 -14.06 6.23 8.51
N SER A 116 -13.75 7.10 9.45
CA SER A 116 -13.03 8.35 9.17
C SER A 116 -11.64 8.08 8.59
N LEU A 117 -10.92 7.10 9.15
CA LEU A 117 -9.61 6.68 8.64
C LEU A 117 -9.74 6.10 7.23
N PHE A 118 -10.74 5.25 6.99
CA PHE A 118 -11.01 4.71 5.67
C PHE A 118 -11.22 5.82 4.63
N PHE A 119 -12.07 6.82 4.92
CA PHE A 119 -12.32 7.92 3.98
C PHE A 119 -11.10 8.82 3.77
N LYS A 120 -10.30 9.06 4.80
CA LYS A 120 -8.99 9.74 4.62
C LYS A 120 -8.09 8.97 3.66
N MET A 121 -8.05 7.64 3.82
CA MET A 121 -7.27 6.77 2.93
C MET A 121 -7.83 6.71 1.50
N TRP A 122 -9.14 6.74 1.34
CA TRP A 122 -9.81 6.73 0.05
C TRP A 122 -9.64 8.05 -0.71
N ASN A 123 -9.87 9.16 -0.03
CA ASN A 123 -9.68 10.51 -0.57
C ASN A 123 -8.21 10.84 -0.82
N GLY A 124 -7.32 10.17 -0.11
CA GLY A 124 -5.90 10.18 -0.41
C GLY A 124 -5.67 9.69 -1.81
N GLY A 125 -5.30 10.58 -2.71
CA GLY A 125 -5.17 10.37 -4.14
C GLY A 125 -4.51 9.05 -4.51
N SER A 126 -4.76 8.55 -5.68
CA SER A 126 -4.22 7.28 -6.14
C SER A 126 -2.70 7.28 -6.00
N ALA A 127 -2.17 6.37 -5.18
CA ALA A 127 -0.74 6.16 -5.09
C ALA A 127 -0.16 5.93 -6.49
N GLN A 128 0.77 6.77 -6.90
CA GLN A 128 1.42 6.69 -8.20
C GLN A 128 2.91 6.40 -8.04
N TYR A 129 3.44 5.66 -8.98
CA TYR A 129 4.89 5.53 -9.15
C TYR A 129 5.37 6.61 -10.09
N ILE A 130 6.40 7.33 -9.67
CA ILE A 130 6.99 8.46 -10.38
C ILE A 130 8.49 8.21 -10.48
N ASP A 131 9.02 8.17 -11.70
CA ASP A 131 10.46 8.23 -11.91
C ASP A 131 10.93 9.67 -11.67
N ILE A 132 11.80 9.87 -10.68
CA ILE A 132 12.27 11.21 -10.29
C ILE A 132 13.04 11.92 -11.42
N GLU A 133 13.66 11.17 -12.35
CA GLU A 133 14.38 11.75 -13.48
C GLU A 133 13.42 12.35 -14.53
N SER A 134 12.15 11.93 -14.51
CA SER A 134 11.13 12.39 -15.48
C SER A 134 10.36 13.63 -15.02
N VAL A 135 10.60 14.13 -13.81
CA VAL A 135 9.83 15.25 -13.23
C VAL A 135 10.74 16.41 -12.84
N GLU A 136 10.14 17.60 -12.72
CA GLU A 136 10.84 18.82 -12.32
C GLU A 136 11.42 18.73 -10.90
N GLU A 137 12.48 19.48 -10.63
CA GLU A 137 13.19 19.46 -9.35
C GLU A 137 12.30 19.75 -8.14
N ASN A 138 11.29 20.58 -8.32
CA ASN A 138 10.35 20.99 -7.26
C ASN A 138 9.16 20.03 -7.09
N THR A 139 9.14 18.89 -7.79
CA THR A 139 8.04 17.93 -7.66
C THR A 139 8.04 17.32 -6.27
N HIS A 140 6.92 17.46 -5.55
CA HIS A 140 6.73 16.84 -4.25
C HIS A 140 6.52 15.33 -4.40
N LEU A 141 7.38 14.54 -3.77
CA LEU A 141 7.36 13.08 -3.79
C LEU A 141 6.89 12.49 -2.45
N ARG A 142 6.00 13.23 -1.77
CA ARG A 142 5.50 12.87 -0.43
C ARG A 142 4.64 11.62 -0.43
N HIS A 143 4.63 10.98 0.72
CA HIS A 143 3.68 9.93 1.05
C HIS A 143 2.82 10.36 2.25
N ASP A 144 1.75 11.11 1.98
CA ASP A 144 0.91 11.75 3.01
C ASP A 144 0.32 10.75 4.01
N MET A 145 0.01 9.52 3.55
CA MET A 145 -0.51 8.45 4.41
C MET A 145 0.48 7.97 5.48
N LEU A 146 1.78 8.13 5.23
CA LEU A 146 2.85 7.79 6.17
C LEU A 146 3.44 9.06 6.81
N GLU A 147 2.95 10.24 6.40
CA GLU A 147 3.45 11.56 6.84
C GLU A 147 4.96 11.71 6.64
N ILE A 148 5.47 11.26 5.48
CA ILE A 148 6.89 11.32 5.13
C ILE A 148 7.12 12.02 3.79
N ASP A 149 8.25 12.72 3.69
CA ASP A 149 8.57 13.58 2.55
C ASP A 149 8.94 12.81 1.28
N ALA A 150 9.45 11.60 1.41
CA ALA A 150 9.79 10.75 0.29
C ALA A 150 9.63 9.26 0.64
N TYR A 151 9.12 8.49 -0.30
CA TYR A 151 8.97 7.04 -0.15
C TYR A 151 9.22 6.32 -1.47
N LEU A 152 10.07 5.30 -1.45
CA LEU A 152 10.23 4.37 -2.54
C LEU A 152 10.17 2.93 -2.04
N GLN A 153 9.89 1.99 -2.90
CA GLN A 153 9.80 0.58 -2.56
C GLN A 153 11.01 -0.19 -3.11
N ILE A 154 11.68 -0.95 -2.24
CA ILE A 154 12.88 -1.73 -2.58
C ILE A 154 12.93 -3.11 -1.90
N THR A 155 12.06 -3.34 -0.92
CA THR A 155 12.15 -4.50 -0.02
C THR A 155 11.57 -5.80 -0.56
N SER A 156 10.89 -5.77 -1.71
CA SER A 156 10.19 -6.94 -2.26
C SER A 156 10.41 -7.16 -3.76
N PRO A 157 11.65 -7.22 -4.25
CA PRO A 157 11.97 -7.26 -5.69
C PRO A 157 11.51 -8.53 -6.42
N ILE A 158 11.24 -9.61 -5.68
CA ILE A 158 10.77 -10.89 -6.27
C ILE A 158 9.32 -10.79 -6.76
N ARG A 159 8.50 -9.93 -6.14
CA ARG A 159 7.06 -9.85 -6.40
C ARG A 159 6.57 -8.46 -6.85
N ARG A 160 7.40 -7.44 -6.80
CA ARG A 160 7.08 -6.09 -7.26
C ARG A 160 8.16 -5.59 -8.21
N LEU A 161 7.75 -5.31 -9.44
CA LEU A 161 8.66 -4.83 -10.49
C LEU A 161 9.36 -3.53 -10.08
N VAL A 162 8.65 -2.59 -9.49
CA VAL A 162 9.23 -1.30 -9.05
C VAL A 162 10.33 -1.49 -8.02
N ASP A 163 10.19 -2.45 -7.10
CA ASP A 163 11.25 -2.77 -6.14
C ASP A 163 12.51 -3.32 -6.84
N LEU A 164 12.32 -4.14 -7.88
CA LEU A 164 13.43 -4.62 -8.70
C LEU A 164 14.11 -3.48 -9.45
N LEU A 165 13.34 -2.57 -10.04
CA LEU A 165 13.89 -1.40 -10.73
C LEU A 165 14.69 -0.51 -9.76
N ASN A 166 14.16 -0.25 -8.57
CA ASN A 166 14.87 0.52 -7.54
C ASN A 166 16.12 -0.21 -7.04
N LEU A 167 16.08 -1.53 -6.89
CA LEU A 167 17.26 -2.33 -6.52
C LEU A 167 18.36 -2.23 -7.58
N ILE A 168 18.01 -2.32 -8.87
CA ILE A 168 18.96 -2.14 -9.98
C ILE A 168 19.51 -0.72 -9.96
N CYS A 169 18.64 0.27 -9.80
CA CYS A 169 18.99 1.68 -9.81
C CYS A 169 20.03 2.02 -8.72
N ILE A 170 19.77 1.62 -7.47
CA ILE A 170 20.67 1.93 -6.37
C ILE A 170 22.02 1.22 -6.49
N GLN A 171 22.04 -0.06 -6.90
CA GLN A 171 23.30 -0.78 -7.10
C GLN A 171 24.14 -0.18 -8.24
N LYS A 172 23.48 0.28 -9.30
CA LYS A 172 24.15 1.00 -10.40
C LYS A 172 24.68 2.35 -9.94
N SER A 173 23.89 3.13 -9.21
CA SER A 173 24.26 4.46 -8.69
C SER A 173 25.44 4.37 -7.73
N LEU A 174 25.51 3.34 -6.91
CA LEU A 174 26.61 3.06 -5.98
C LEU A 174 27.80 2.35 -6.64
N ARG A 175 27.77 2.09 -7.94
CA ARG A 175 28.80 1.35 -8.70
C ARG A 175 29.09 -0.04 -8.12
N MET A 176 28.09 -0.67 -7.50
CA MET A 176 28.20 -2.02 -6.92
C MET A 176 28.11 -3.11 -7.99
N VAL A 177 27.49 -2.81 -9.10
CA VAL A 177 27.30 -3.72 -10.23
C VAL A 177 27.50 -2.99 -11.56
N THR A 178 28.00 -3.71 -12.55
CA THR A 178 27.96 -3.31 -13.95
C THR A 178 26.88 -4.14 -14.63
N LEU A 179 25.91 -3.48 -15.21
CA LEU A 179 24.81 -4.16 -15.89
C LEU A 179 25.31 -4.73 -17.24
N THR A 180 24.82 -5.91 -17.60
CA THR A 180 24.92 -6.40 -18.98
C THR A 180 24.00 -5.58 -19.88
N GLU A 181 24.25 -5.59 -21.20
CA GLU A 181 23.37 -4.88 -22.16
C GLU A 181 21.90 -5.28 -22.03
N LYS A 182 21.63 -6.57 -21.83
CA LYS A 182 20.25 -7.08 -21.62
C LYS A 182 19.61 -6.53 -20.36
N ALA A 183 20.37 -6.46 -19.26
CA ALA A 183 19.86 -5.92 -18.00
C ALA A 183 19.62 -4.40 -18.07
N ASP A 184 20.49 -3.66 -18.76
CA ASP A 184 20.32 -2.22 -18.96
C ASP A 184 19.15 -1.92 -19.90
N SER A 185 18.96 -2.71 -20.97
CA SER A 185 17.80 -2.61 -21.86
C SER A 185 16.49 -2.88 -21.11
N PHE A 186 16.43 -3.95 -20.32
CA PHE A 186 15.28 -4.25 -19.46
C PHE A 186 14.95 -3.09 -18.50
N TYR A 187 15.96 -2.55 -17.82
CA TYR A 187 15.78 -1.44 -16.90
C TYR A 187 15.20 -0.20 -17.62
N LYS A 188 15.80 0.20 -18.75
CA LYS A 188 15.35 1.36 -19.53
C LYS A 188 13.93 1.18 -20.07
N GLU A 189 13.63 0.01 -20.60
CA GLU A 189 12.29 -0.33 -21.11
C GLU A 189 11.23 -0.11 -20.04
N TRP A 190 11.41 -0.69 -18.84
CA TRP A 190 10.42 -0.61 -17.78
C TRP A 190 10.34 0.75 -17.10
N ILE A 191 11.42 1.51 -17.00
CA ILE A 191 11.38 2.90 -16.56
C ILE A 191 10.54 3.75 -17.52
N GLY A 192 10.66 3.53 -18.84
CA GLY A 192 9.84 4.20 -19.84
C GLY A 192 8.35 3.85 -19.82
N GLN A 193 7.94 2.83 -19.04
CA GLN A 193 6.56 2.34 -18.97
C GLN A 193 5.85 2.64 -17.62
N MET A 194 6.19 3.75 -16.95
CA MET A 194 5.59 4.09 -15.65
C MET A 194 4.07 4.24 -15.71
N GLU A 195 3.51 4.79 -16.77
CA GLU A 195 2.06 4.91 -16.95
C GLU A 195 1.38 3.54 -17.02
N TYR A 196 1.96 2.60 -17.77
CA TYR A 196 1.48 1.21 -17.84
C TYR A 196 1.54 0.53 -16.47
N ILE A 197 2.65 0.69 -15.72
CA ILE A 197 2.80 0.15 -14.37
C ILE A 197 1.69 0.70 -13.45
N ASN A 198 1.48 2.01 -13.46
CA ASN A 198 0.46 2.67 -12.64
C ASN A 198 -0.96 2.20 -13.00
N THR A 199 -1.27 2.07 -14.28
CA THR A 199 -2.57 1.60 -14.76
C THR A 199 -2.79 0.13 -14.41
N SER A 200 -1.79 -0.72 -14.60
CA SER A 200 -1.84 -2.14 -14.25
C SER A 200 -2.05 -2.33 -12.75
N MET A 201 -1.35 -1.58 -11.91
CA MET A 201 -1.51 -1.65 -10.45
C MET A 201 -2.93 -1.26 -10.00
N ARG A 202 -3.55 -0.26 -10.63
CA ARG A 202 -4.96 0.10 -10.36
C ARG A 202 -5.91 -1.03 -10.76
N SER A 203 -5.69 -1.62 -11.92
CA SER A 203 -6.51 -2.73 -12.43
C SER A 203 -6.38 -3.98 -11.55
N ILE A 204 -5.16 -4.33 -11.13
CA ILE A 204 -4.91 -5.47 -10.24
C ILE A 204 -5.63 -5.28 -8.89
N ARG A 205 -5.58 -4.09 -8.29
CA ARG A 205 -6.29 -3.82 -7.03
C ARG A 205 -7.80 -3.99 -7.18
N LYS A 206 -8.36 -3.50 -8.28
CA LYS A 206 -9.80 -3.66 -8.54
C LYS A 206 -10.17 -5.13 -8.61
N VAL A 207 -9.44 -5.93 -9.40
CA VAL A 207 -9.67 -7.37 -9.52
C VAL A 207 -9.50 -8.07 -8.17
N GLN A 208 -8.48 -7.71 -7.40
CA GLN A 208 -8.26 -8.26 -6.06
C GLN A 208 -9.47 -7.99 -5.15
N THR A 209 -9.96 -6.76 -5.10
CA THR A 209 -11.16 -6.41 -4.31
C THR A 209 -12.37 -7.23 -4.72
N ASP A 210 -12.60 -7.41 -6.04
CA ASP A 210 -13.69 -8.23 -6.56
C ASP A 210 -13.52 -9.71 -6.15
N CYS A 211 -12.30 -10.26 -6.22
CA CYS A 211 -11.98 -11.62 -5.78
C CYS A 211 -12.15 -11.83 -4.27
N ASP A 212 -11.72 -10.85 -3.46
CA ASP A 212 -11.85 -10.90 -2.01
C ASP A 212 -13.32 -10.92 -1.61
N LEU A 213 -14.16 -10.14 -2.27
CA LEU A 213 -15.61 -10.11 -2.05
C LEU A 213 -16.27 -11.45 -2.43
N ILE A 214 -15.92 -12.02 -3.58
CA ILE A 214 -16.41 -13.34 -3.99
C ILE A 214 -15.95 -14.42 -2.99
N THR A 215 -14.70 -14.34 -2.54
CA THR A 215 -14.15 -15.28 -1.56
C THR A 215 -14.90 -15.20 -0.23
N LEU A 216 -15.20 -13.98 0.22
CA LEU A 216 -15.98 -13.75 1.43
C LEU A 216 -17.35 -14.42 1.35
N VAL A 217 -18.15 -14.12 0.32
CA VAL A 217 -19.51 -14.68 0.18
C VAL A 217 -19.52 -16.18 -0.11
N THR A 218 -18.43 -16.73 -0.66
CA THR A 218 -18.28 -18.17 -0.87
C THR A 218 -17.96 -18.89 0.42
N LYS A 219 -17.14 -18.30 1.30
CA LYS A 219 -16.77 -18.87 2.61
C LYS A 219 -17.90 -18.73 3.62
N ASP A 220 -18.62 -17.62 3.59
CA ASP A 220 -19.75 -17.34 4.46
C ASP A 220 -20.94 -16.86 3.64
N PRO A 221 -21.77 -17.79 3.09
CA PRO A 221 -22.97 -17.45 2.34
C PRO A 221 -24.02 -16.69 3.15
N HIS A 222 -23.96 -16.74 4.49
CA HIS A 222 -24.86 -15.99 5.36
C HIS A 222 -24.73 -14.48 5.15
N THR A 223 -23.54 -14.02 4.75
CA THR A 223 -23.27 -12.62 4.37
C THR A 223 -24.20 -12.10 3.27
N LEU A 224 -24.72 -12.98 2.41
CA LEU A 224 -25.71 -12.62 1.39
C LEU A 224 -27.14 -12.47 1.94
N ASN A 225 -27.43 -13.02 3.12
CA ASN A 225 -28.78 -13.10 3.68
C ASN A 225 -29.06 -12.02 4.75
N VAL A 226 -28.04 -11.28 5.14
CA VAL A 226 -28.16 -10.20 6.13
C VAL A 226 -27.90 -8.86 5.48
N PRO A 227 -28.67 -7.83 5.85
CA PRO A 227 -28.37 -6.48 5.44
C PRO A 227 -27.14 -5.95 6.20
N HIS A 228 -26.28 -5.23 5.48
CA HIS A 228 -25.05 -4.63 6.00
C HIS A 228 -25.18 -3.13 6.08
N GLU A 229 -24.74 -2.56 7.18
CA GLU A 229 -24.63 -1.13 7.33
C GLU A 229 -23.43 -0.62 6.51
N GLY A 230 -23.66 0.39 5.69
CA GLY A 230 -22.60 0.97 4.84
C GLY A 230 -22.74 2.48 4.70
N TYR A 231 -21.69 3.09 4.20
CA TYR A 231 -21.61 4.53 3.93
C TYR A 231 -21.43 4.77 2.45
N VAL A 232 -22.29 5.61 1.86
CA VAL A 232 -22.19 6.00 0.45
C VAL A 232 -21.26 7.18 0.27
N PHE A 233 -20.52 7.21 -0.84
CA PHE A 233 -19.63 8.31 -1.20
C PHE A 233 -19.33 8.29 -2.71
N ASP A 234 -18.56 9.25 -3.22
CA ASP A 234 -18.29 9.41 -4.65
C ASP A 234 -19.60 9.49 -5.50
N LYS A 235 -20.57 10.27 -5.00
CA LYS A 235 -21.87 10.49 -5.65
C LYS A 235 -21.68 11.02 -7.06
N MET A 236 -22.20 10.30 -8.05
CA MET A 236 -22.24 10.71 -9.46
C MET A 236 -23.64 10.53 -10.03
N ASN A 237 -24.09 11.47 -10.85
CA ASN A 237 -25.32 11.33 -11.62
C ASN A 237 -24.98 11.08 -13.09
N ARG A 238 -25.57 10.05 -13.67
CA ARG A 238 -25.47 9.75 -15.10
C ARG A 238 -26.87 9.48 -15.64
N ASN A 239 -27.39 10.43 -16.43
CA ASN A 239 -28.70 10.30 -17.10
C ASN A 239 -29.84 10.01 -16.11
N GLY A 240 -29.89 10.65 -14.95
CA GLY A 240 -30.92 10.44 -13.93
C GLY A 240 -30.71 9.24 -13.02
N ILE A 241 -29.67 8.45 -13.24
CA ILE A 241 -29.29 7.31 -12.39
C ILE A 241 -28.10 7.71 -11.51
N TRP A 242 -28.23 7.49 -10.22
CA TRP A 242 -27.18 7.76 -9.26
C TRP A 242 -26.23 6.58 -9.15
N GLN A 243 -24.94 6.87 -9.15
CA GLN A 243 -23.87 5.92 -8.90
C GLN A 243 -23.10 6.35 -7.66
N TYR A 244 -22.85 5.40 -6.78
CA TYR A 244 -22.12 5.58 -5.53
C TYR A 244 -21.04 4.52 -5.42
N THR A 245 -20.04 4.84 -4.63
CA THR A 245 -19.19 3.84 -3.99
C THR A 245 -19.70 3.67 -2.56
N VAL A 246 -19.80 2.43 -2.08
CA VAL A 246 -20.27 2.11 -0.72
C VAL A 246 -19.16 1.40 0.02
N TYR A 247 -18.82 1.90 1.21
CA TYR A 247 -17.95 1.20 2.16
C TYR A 247 -18.79 0.50 3.22
N ILE A 248 -18.55 -0.79 3.42
CA ILE A 248 -19.22 -1.64 4.42
C ILE A 248 -18.18 -2.01 5.49
N PRO A 249 -18.21 -1.37 6.68
CA PRO A 249 -17.17 -1.55 7.71
C PRO A 249 -17.12 -2.97 8.26
N ASP A 250 -18.24 -3.63 8.47
CA ASP A 250 -18.32 -4.97 9.08
C ASP A 250 -17.48 -6.00 8.35
N ILE A 251 -17.51 -5.94 7.03
CA ILE A 251 -16.79 -6.86 6.15
C ILE A 251 -15.56 -6.20 5.50
N LYS A 252 -15.29 -4.93 5.83
CA LYS A 252 -14.16 -4.11 5.32
C LYS A 252 -14.08 -4.08 3.79
N MET A 253 -15.23 -4.02 3.14
CA MET A 253 -15.34 -4.12 1.69
C MET A 253 -15.88 -2.83 1.09
N VAL A 254 -15.49 -2.62 -0.17
CA VAL A 254 -15.97 -1.51 -1.00
C VAL A 254 -16.65 -2.10 -2.23
N SER A 255 -17.85 -1.61 -2.54
CA SER A 255 -18.56 -2.00 -3.74
C SER A 255 -19.26 -0.81 -4.38
N LYS A 256 -19.73 -0.97 -5.63
CA LYS A 256 -20.47 0.07 -6.34
C LYS A 256 -21.96 -0.18 -6.23
N LEU A 257 -22.71 0.90 -6.02
CA LEU A 257 -24.16 0.92 -6.02
C LEU A 257 -24.65 1.77 -7.20
N THR A 258 -25.70 1.31 -7.86
CA THR A 258 -26.44 2.09 -8.86
C THR A 258 -27.91 2.09 -8.48
N THR A 259 -28.50 3.26 -8.29
CA THR A 259 -29.89 3.42 -7.82
C THR A 259 -30.55 4.66 -8.42
N MET A 260 -31.88 4.70 -8.44
CA MET A 260 -32.65 5.89 -8.77
C MET A 260 -32.82 6.83 -7.57
N HIS A 261 -32.58 6.36 -6.36
CA HIS A 261 -32.69 7.16 -5.14
C HIS A 261 -31.44 8.01 -4.94
N SER A 262 -31.67 9.29 -4.60
CA SER A 262 -30.59 10.20 -4.25
C SER A 262 -30.27 10.05 -2.76
N LEU A 263 -29.03 9.66 -2.47
CA LEU A 263 -28.45 9.63 -1.13
C LEU A 263 -27.39 10.75 -1.04
N GLU A 264 -27.10 11.22 0.16
CA GLU A 264 -26.02 12.20 0.34
C GLU A 264 -24.68 11.52 0.60
N ASN A 265 -23.56 12.18 0.23
CA ASN A 265 -22.24 11.61 0.55
C ASN A 265 -22.07 11.46 2.05
N PHE A 266 -21.50 10.34 2.47
CA PHE A 266 -21.34 9.89 3.86
C PHE A 266 -22.64 9.51 4.58
N GLU A 267 -23.77 9.50 3.86
CA GLU A 267 -25.01 8.98 4.39
C GLU A 267 -24.87 7.48 4.69
N LYS A 268 -25.41 7.08 5.82
CA LYS A 268 -25.43 5.72 6.33
C LYS A 268 -26.72 5.05 5.92
N ALA A 269 -26.63 3.90 5.27
CA ALA A 269 -27.79 3.12 4.85
C ALA A 269 -27.52 1.61 4.99
N MET A 270 -28.58 0.83 4.86
CA MET A 270 -28.51 -0.64 4.86
C MET A 270 -28.45 -1.15 3.44
N PHE A 271 -27.56 -2.08 3.19
CA PHE A 271 -27.31 -2.64 1.86
C PHE A 271 -27.37 -4.16 1.87
N GLN A 272 -27.89 -4.73 0.80
CA GLN A 272 -27.95 -6.17 0.59
C GLN A 272 -26.93 -6.57 -0.47
N LEU A 273 -26.15 -7.63 -0.18
CA LEU A 273 -25.24 -8.23 -1.15
C LEU A 273 -25.99 -9.25 -2.00
N HIS A 274 -25.76 -9.22 -3.31
CA HIS A 274 -26.32 -10.17 -4.25
C HIS A 274 -25.22 -10.81 -5.08
N LEU A 275 -25.17 -12.13 -5.11
CA LEU A 275 -24.27 -12.90 -5.97
C LEU A 275 -24.95 -13.16 -7.33
N PHE A 276 -24.40 -12.59 -8.37
CA PHE A 276 -24.80 -12.88 -9.75
C PHE A 276 -23.84 -13.92 -10.32
N GLN A 277 -24.40 -15.03 -10.76
CA GLN A 277 -23.68 -16.09 -11.45
C GLN A 277 -24.39 -16.32 -12.78
N ASP A 278 -23.64 -16.27 -13.86
CA ASP A 278 -24.11 -16.65 -15.19
C ASP A 278 -23.94 -18.16 -15.33
N GLU A 279 -25.00 -18.88 -15.70
CA GLU A 279 -24.98 -20.34 -15.85
C GLU A 279 -24.04 -20.79 -16.97
N ASP A 280 -23.88 -19.96 -17.99
CA ASP A 280 -23.06 -20.23 -19.17
C ASP A 280 -21.61 -19.71 -19.06
N SER A 281 -21.27 -19.00 -17.98
CA SER A 281 -19.94 -18.42 -17.80
C SER A 281 -19.42 -18.60 -16.38
N VAL A 282 -18.09 -18.76 -16.25
CA VAL A 282 -17.39 -18.83 -14.95
C VAL A 282 -17.42 -17.48 -14.22
N LYS A 283 -18.09 -16.46 -14.77
CA LYS A 283 -18.12 -15.12 -14.18
C LYS A 283 -19.10 -15.07 -13.00
N ARG A 284 -18.53 -14.85 -11.83
CA ARG A 284 -19.27 -14.50 -10.61
C ARG A 284 -19.05 -13.03 -10.29
N LYS A 285 -20.10 -12.34 -9.85
CA LYS A 285 -20.03 -10.93 -9.47
C LYS A 285 -20.95 -10.67 -8.29
N VAL A 286 -20.43 -9.97 -7.29
CA VAL A 286 -21.24 -9.48 -6.16
C VAL A 286 -21.61 -8.02 -6.40
N ARG A 287 -22.86 -7.68 -6.15
CA ARG A 287 -23.40 -6.31 -6.26
C ARG A 287 -24.20 -5.96 -5.02
N LEU A 288 -24.33 -4.65 -4.79
CA LEU A 288 -25.19 -4.07 -3.74
C LEU A 288 -26.52 -3.62 -4.32
N SER A 289 -27.56 -3.73 -3.50
CA SER A 289 -28.84 -3.06 -3.66
C SER A 289 -29.23 -2.34 -2.38
#